data_9928d0e2a513debbd721a061efda54b0
#
_entry.id   9928d0e2a513debbd721a061efda54b0
#
_cell.length_a   1.000
_cell.length_b   1.000
_cell.length_c   1.000
_cell.angle_alpha   90.00
_cell.angle_beta   90.00
_cell.angle_gamma   90.00
#
_symmetry.space_group_name_H-M   'P 1'
#
loop_
_entity.id
_entity.type
_entity.pdbx_description
1 polymer ?
#
loop_
_entity_poly.entity_id
_entity_poly.type
_entity_poly.pdbx_seq_one_letter_code
_entity_poly.pdbx_strand_id
1 'polypeptide(L)'
;YGVLEQATSAFGQGVSLTAIQLASMFSATINGGYLYTPHIAKSISSGFSNEIVYTFPNEPRRQVIKKETSDLMRRALECVVALGSGKKAYLDGYRVGGKTGTAQIAENGVYQKGRYVLSFIASAPMDDPKVVVYFAMREPHNTIQYGGTTIGPIIQTILAETLPILKVSKRESPIERTYTWMDVKSYVVDNYIGKSKKEVKSKYFKFVYFGEGNKVIDQEPKKGEHLKEGSTIMILLGD
;
A
#
# COMPACT_ATOMS: atom_id res chain seq x y z
N TYR A 1 5.15 21.58 17.21
CA TYR A 1 4.45 20.32 16.91
C TYR A 1 3.42 20.11 18.01
N GLY A 2 2.14 20.41 17.72
CA GLY A 2 1.06 20.37 18.69
C GLY A 2 0.44 18.97 18.82
N VAL A 3 -0.55 18.83 19.71
CA VAL A 3 -1.26 17.55 19.93
C VAL A 3 -2.03 17.10 18.70
N LEU A 4 -2.58 18.05 17.93
CA LEU A 4 -3.30 17.76 16.69
C LEU A 4 -2.37 17.20 15.61
N GLU A 5 -1.21 17.82 15.39
CA GLU A 5 -0.21 17.34 14.42
C GLU A 5 0.36 15.98 14.81
N GLN A 6 0.53 15.71 16.10
CA GLN A 6 0.93 14.39 16.59
C GLN A 6 -0.13 13.34 16.27
N ALA A 7 -1.39 13.64 16.55
CA ALA A 7 -2.51 12.74 16.27
C ALA A 7 -2.67 12.48 14.77
N THR A 8 -2.62 13.51 13.93
CA THR A 8 -2.80 13.37 12.47
C THR A 8 -1.62 12.65 11.81
N SER A 9 -0.38 12.90 12.24
CA SER A 9 0.80 12.20 11.71
C SER A 9 0.81 10.71 12.06
N ALA A 10 0.17 10.29 13.15
CA ALA A 10 0.08 8.87 13.53
C ALA A 10 -0.65 8.01 12.48
N PHE A 11 -1.57 8.60 11.71
CA PHE A 11 -2.23 7.91 10.59
C PHE A 11 -1.84 8.46 9.20
N GLY A 12 -0.79 9.29 9.13
CA GLY A 12 -0.19 9.72 7.86
C GLY A 12 -0.78 10.97 7.23
N GLN A 13 -1.39 11.86 8.03
CA GLN A 13 -1.82 13.19 7.56
C GLN A 13 -0.96 14.30 8.17
N GLY A 14 -0.84 15.42 7.45
CA GLY A 14 -0.06 16.57 7.92
C GLY A 14 1.46 16.40 7.84
N VAL A 15 1.96 15.35 7.18
CA VAL A 15 3.39 15.09 6.97
C VAL A 15 3.69 15.08 5.48
N SER A 16 4.69 15.86 5.07
CA SER A 16 5.19 15.87 3.69
C SER A 16 6.58 15.24 3.64
N LEU A 17 6.74 14.21 2.84
CA LEU A 17 7.98 13.47 2.64
C LEU A 17 8.20 13.23 1.16
N THR A 18 9.46 13.16 0.74
CA THR A 18 9.79 12.72 -0.62
C THR A 18 9.60 11.21 -0.76
N ALA A 19 9.40 10.73 -1.99
CA ALA A 19 9.24 9.30 -2.27
C ALA A 19 10.44 8.47 -1.77
N ILE A 20 11.66 9.00 -1.93
CA ILE A 20 12.88 8.31 -1.47
C ILE A 20 12.99 8.27 0.05
N GLN A 21 12.53 9.30 0.77
CA GLN A 21 12.45 9.28 2.23
C GLN A 21 11.46 8.22 2.71
N LEU A 22 10.28 8.13 2.09
CA LEU A 22 9.28 7.10 2.39
C LEU A 22 9.83 5.69 2.13
N ALA A 23 10.48 5.48 0.98
CA ALA A 23 11.10 4.20 0.66
C ALA A 23 12.19 3.82 1.66
N SER A 24 13.05 4.77 2.06
CA SER A 24 14.11 4.55 3.06
C SER A 24 13.55 4.24 4.44
N MET A 25 12.51 4.96 4.89
CA MET A 25 11.84 4.70 6.17
C MET A 25 11.17 3.32 6.17
N PHE A 26 10.47 2.99 5.10
CA PHE A 26 9.82 1.69 4.97
C PHE A 26 10.85 0.55 4.93
N SER A 27 11.95 0.71 4.17
CA SER A 27 13.06 -0.24 4.14
C SER A 27 13.63 -0.48 5.54
N ALA A 28 13.89 0.59 6.31
CA ALA A 28 14.38 0.48 7.69
C ALA A 28 13.38 -0.26 8.60
N THR A 29 12.08 -0.14 8.33
CA THR A 29 11.04 -0.82 9.11
C THR A 29 11.06 -2.34 8.92
N ILE A 30 11.53 -2.85 7.77
CA ILE A 30 11.42 -4.27 7.41
C ILE A 30 12.76 -5.01 7.28
N ASN A 31 13.90 -4.33 7.37
CA ASN A 31 15.24 -4.89 7.15
C ASN A 31 16.02 -5.19 8.45
N GLY A 32 15.34 -5.29 9.58
CA GLY A 32 15.97 -5.44 10.90
C GLY A 32 16.20 -4.11 11.62
N GLY A 33 15.66 -3.02 11.10
CA GLY A 33 15.72 -1.70 11.72
C GLY A 33 16.85 -0.80 11.26
N TYR A 34 17.55 -1.14 10.19
CA TYR A 34 18.73 -0.42 9.72
C TYR A 34 18.38 0.64 8.68
N LEU A 35 18.74 1.88 8.95
CA LEU A 35 18.60 3.01 8.04
C LEU A 35 19.86 3.19 7.20
N TYR A 36 19.72 3.12 5.89
CA TYR A 36 20.77 3.36 4.91
C TYR A 36 20.62 4.72 4.24
N THR A 37 21.73 5.25 3.70
CA THR A 37 21.67 6.37 2.76
C THR A 37 21.36 5.83 1.37
N PRO A 38 20.22 6.21 0.75
CA PRO A 38 19.92 5.76 -0.60
C PRO A 38 20.90 6.38 -1.61
N HIS A 39 21.40 5.57 -2.54
CA HIS A 39 22.27 6.02 -3.64
C HIS A 39 22.01 5.17 -4.88
N ILE A 40 22.32 5.71 -6.06
CA ILE A 40 22.13 5.06 -7.35
C ILE A 40 23.44 4.41 -7.81
N ALA A 41 24.57 5.12 -7.60
CA ALA A 41 25.86 4.64 -8.02
C ALA A 41 26.40 3.54 -7.10
N LYS A 42 26.87 2.43 -7.66
CA LYS A 42 27.50 1.34 -6.93
C LYS A 42 29.02 1.57 -6.82
N SER A 43 29.65 1.94 -7.93
CA SER A 43 31.09 2.13 -8.02
C SER A 43 31.44 3.07 -9.16
N ILE A 44 32.65 3.59 -9.11
CA ILE A 44 33.28 4.36 -10.19
C ILE A 44 34.46 3.54 -10.69
N SER A 45 34.53 3.31 -11.99
CA SER A 45 35.67 2.65 -12.63
C SER A 45 36.45 3.62 -13.52
N SER A 46 37.76 3.34 -13.71
CA SER A 46 38.58 4.03 -14.68
C SER A 46 38.10 3.73 -16.11
N GLY A 47 37.93 4.75 -16.93
CA GLY A 47 37.59 4.59 -18.34
C GLY A 47 38.66 3.92 -19.21
N PHE A 48 39.88 3.79 -18.70
CA PHE A 48 41.03 3.20 -19.43
C PHE A 48 41.30 1.75 -19.01
N SER A 49 41.21 1.41 -17.72
CA SER A 49 41.59 0.10 -17.19
C SER A 49 40.45 -0.76 -16.72
N ASN A 50 39.24 -0.25 -16.69
CA ASN A 50 38.06 -0.86 -16.02
C ASN A 50 38.26 -1.18 -14.53
N GLU A 51 39.36 -0.72 -13.92
CA GLU A 51 39.60 -0.89 -12.50
C GLU A 51 38.60 -0.04 -11.67
N ILE A 52 38.11 -0.62 -10.60
CA ILE A 52 37.23 0.11 -9.67
C ILE A 52 38.06 1.09 -8.85
N VAL A 53 37.86 2.38 -9.09
CA VAL A 53 38.57 3.47 -8.40
C VAL A 53 37.89 3.79 -7.06
N TYR A 54 36.56 3.65 -6.99
CA TYR A 54 35.79 3.92 -5.78
C TYR A 54 34.54 3.05 -5.73
N THR A 55 34.22 2.53 -4.55
CA THR A 55 32.95 1.83 -4.27
C THR A 55 32.17 2.60 -3.23
N PHE A 56 30.91 2.92 -3.53
CA PHE A 56 30.02 3.57 -2.56
C PHE A 56 29.72 2.62 -1.40
N PRO A 57 29.89 3.07 -0.14
CA PRO A 57 29.67 2.21 1.02
C PRO A 57 28.20 1.80 1.13
N ASN A 58 27.98 0.51 1.41
CA ASN A 58 26.67 -0.06 1.67
C ASN A 58 26.55 -0.41 3.16
N GLU A 59 26.81 0.58 4.01
CA GLU A 59 26.76 0.45 5.47
C GLU A 59 25.55 1.21 6.02
N PRO A 60 24.88 0.67 7.06
CA PRO A 60 23.78 1.38 7.70
C PRO A 60 24.29 2.62 8.44
N ARG A 61 23.59 3.72 8.33
CA ARG A 61 23.87 4.93 9.11
C ARG A 61 23.63 4.71 10.61
N ARG A 62 22.58 3.99 10.94
CA ARG A 62 22.20 3.62 12.32
C ARG A 62 21.08 2.58 12.31
N GLN A 63 20.90 1.91 13.43
CA GLN A 63 19.68 1.15 13.70
C GLN A 63 18.63 2.07 14.34
N VAL A 64 17.43 2.13 13.79
CA VAL A 64 16.34 3.04 14.22
C VAL A 64 15.24 2.32 15.02
N ILE A 65 15.07 1.00 14.80
CA ILE A 65 14.20 0.13 15.58
C ILE A 65 14.90 -1.22 15.84
N LYS A 66 14.46 -1.95 16.84
CA LYS A 66 14.99 -3.28 17.14
C LYS A 66 14.57 -4.29 16.08
N LYS A 67 15.38 -5.35 15.90
CA LYS A 67 15.10 -6.42 14.96
C LYS A 67 13.73 -7.08 15.23
N GLU A 68 13.40 -7.34 16.49
CA GLU A 68 12.12 -7.95 16.88
C GLU A 68 10.93 -7.08 16.47
N THR A 69 11.06 -5.76 16.58
CA THR A 69 10.04 -4.80 16.12
C THR A 69 9.90 -4.86 14.59
N SER A 70 11.03 -4.92 13.87
CA SER A 70 11.03 -5.08 12.41
C SER A 70 10.34 -6.39 11.98
N ASP A 71 10.60 -7.49 12.68
CA ASP A 71 9.98 -8.80 12.40
C ASP A 71 8.46 -8.77 12.63
N LEU A 72 7.99 -8.09 13.69
CA LEU A 72 6.56 -7.87 13.93
C LEU A 72 5.93 -6.98 12.84
N MET A 73 6.62 -5.93 12.42
CA MET A 73 6.15 -5.04 11.34
C MET A 73 6.02 -5.78 10.01
N ARG A 74 6.95 -6.66 9.66
CA ARG A 74 6.82 -7.50 8.46
C ARG A 74 5.55 -8.32 8.46
N ARG A 75 5.22 -8.98 9.59
CA ARG A 75 3.98 -9.73 9.75
C ARG A 75 2.74 -8.84 9.62
N ALA A 76 2.73 -7.69 10.30
CA ALA A 76 1.62 -6.75 10.24
C ALA A 76 1.39 -6.23 8.80
N LEU A 77 2.46 -5.88 8.08
CA LEU A 77 2.39 -5.42 6.70
C LEU A 77 1.93 -6.51 5.73
N GLU A 78 2.33 -7.77 5.95
CA GLU A 78 1.83 -8.90 5.18
C GLU A 78 0.33 -9.12 5.43
N CYS A 79 -0.16 -8.97 6.67
CA CYS A 79 -1.59 -9.05 6.98
C CYS A 79 -2.41 -7.98 6.23
N VAL A 80 -1.87 -6.77 6.01
CA VAL A 80 -2.54 -5.71 5.23
C VAL A 80 -2.82 -6.18 3.80
N VAL A 81 -1.88 -6.90 3.18
CA VAL A 81 -2.02 -7.41 1.81
C VAL A 81 -2.82 -8.71 1.77
N ALA A 82 -2.59 -9.61 2.71
CA ALA A 82 -3.29 -10.90 2.72
C ALA A 82 -4.77 -10.79 3.11
N LEU A 83 -5.12 -9.89 4.03
CA LEU A 83 -6.42 -9.86 4.71
C LEU A 83 -7.05 -8.46 4.78
N GLY A 84 -6.27 -7.42 4.54
CA GLY A 84 -6.66 -6.03 4.79
C GLY A 84 -6.92 -5.21 3.53
N SER A 85 -6.71 -3.91 3.65
CA SER A 85 -6.93 -2.91 2.59
C SER A 85 -6.01 -3.04 1.39
N GLY A 86 -4.94 -3.82 1.49
CA GLY A 86 -3.95 -4.04 0.44
C GLY A 86 -4.18 -5.26 -0.44
N LYS A 87 -5.30 -5.99 -0.31
CA LYS A 87 -5.53 -7.28 -1.00
C LYS A 87 -5.36 -7.24 -2.51
N LYS A 88 -5.58 -6.11 -3.17
CA LYS A 88 -5.38 -5.98 -4.61
C LYS A 88 -3.90 -6.01 -5.04
N ALA A 89 -2.97 -5.89 -4.08
CA ALA A 89 -1.53 -6.10 -4.32
C ALA A 89 -1.08 -7.53 -4.00
N TYR A 90 -2.00 -8.43 -3.62
CA TYR A 90 -1.68 -9.83 -3.37
C TYR A 90 -1.14 -10.50 -4.64
N LEU A 91 -0.02 -11.19 -4.50
CA LEU A 91 0.61 -11.94 -5.59
C LEU A 91 0.81 -13.38 -5.15
N ASP A 92 0.16 -14.28 -5.85
CA ASP A 92 0.22 -15.71 -5.55
C ASP A 92 1.64 -16.27 -5.65
N GLY A 93 2.03 -17.06 -4.66
CA GLY A 93 3.38 -17.62 -4.55
C GLY A 93 4.43 -16.67 -3.96
N TYR A 94 4.05 -15.42 -3.57
CA TYR A 94 4.95 -14.46 -2.93
C TYR A 94 4.35 -13.87 -1.67
N ARG A 95 5.18 -13.66 -0.65
CA ARG A 95 4.78 -13.00 0.59
C ARG A 95 4.90 -11.49 0.43
N VAL A 96 3.85 -10.87 -0.09
CA VAL A 96 3.79 -9.42 -0.27
C VAL A 96 3.26 -8.76 0.99
N GLY A 97 3.92 -7.71 1.44
CA GLY A 97 3.44 -6.85 2.52
C GLY A 97 3.49 -5.39 2.13
N GLY A 98 2.65 -4.56 2.73
CA GLY A 98 2.63 -3.14 2.38
C GLY A 98 1.61 -2.32 3.15
N LYS A 99 1.56 -1.03 2.84
CA LYS A 99 0.63 -0.07 3.44
C LYS A 99 0.04 0.85 2.40
N THR A 100 -1.27 0.92 2.37
CA THR A 100 -2.03 1.85 1.53
C THR A 100 -2.08 3.23 2.16
N GLY A 101 -2.09 4.27 1.35
CA GLY A 101 -2.30 5.66 1.74
C GLY A 101 -3.44 6.30 0.93
N THR A 102 -4.26 7.09 1.61
CA THR A 102 -5.30 7.93 1.01
C THR A 102 -5.31 9.23 1.80
N ALA A 103 -4.54 10.21 1.35
CA ALA A 103 -4.39 11.48 2.03
C ALA A 103 -5.18 12.58 1.32
N GLN A 104 -6.01 13.32 2.06
CA GLN A 104 -6.68 14.50 1.51
C GLN A 104 -5.65 15.59 1.20
N ILE A 105 -5.87 16.29 0.08
CA ILE A 105 -5.06 17.44 -0.28
C ILE A 105 -5.49 18.63 0.56
N ALA A 106 -4.52 19.30 1.17
CA ALA A 106 -4.74 20.55 1.88
C ALA A 106 -4.29 21.72 1.01
N GLU A 107 -5.15 22.74 0.89
CA GLU A 107 -4.84 24.02 0.26
C GLU A 107 -5.23 25.14 1.22
N ASN A 108 -4.35 26.10 1.43
CA ASN A 108 -4.54 27.21 2.38
C ASN A 108 -4.94 26.76 3.81
N GLY A 109 -4.38 25.64 4.27
CA GLY A 109 -4.67 25.08 5.59
C GLY A 109 -5.99 24.32 5.71
N VAL A 110 -6.73 24.13 4.61
CA VAL A 110 -8.04 23.44 4.60
C VAL A 110 -7.97 22.18 3.74
N TYR A 111 -8.44 21.05 4.28
CA TYR A 111 -8.57 19.81 3.52
C TYR A 111 -9.67 19.93 2.45
N GLN A 112 -9.28 19.64 1.21
CA GLN A 112 -10.16 19.72 0.04
C GLN A 112 -11.00 18.46 -0.07
N LYS A 113 -12.32 18.62 -0.05
CA LYS A 113 -13.26 17.50 -0.17
C LYS A 113 -13.17 16.87 -1.58
N GLY A 114 -13.03 15.54 -1.62
CA GLY A 114 -12.99 14.79 -2.89
C GLY A 114 -11.62 14.84 -3.62
N ARG A 115 -10.61 15.52 -3.05
CA ARG A 115 -9.27 15.59 -3.64
C ARG A 115 -8.26 14.84 -2.80
N TYR A 116 -7.62 13.84 -3.38
CA TYR A 116 -6.75 12.92 -2.66
C TYR A 116 -5.40 12.70 -3.37
N VAL A 117 -4.38 12.42 -2.57
CA VAL A 117 -3.19 11.71 -3.00
C VAL A 117 -3.38 10.25 -2.57
N LEU A 118 -3.48 9.37 -3.55
CA LEU A 118 -3.52 7.93 -3.34
C LEU A 118 -2.11 7.39 -3.38
N SER A 119 -1.76 6.48 -2.49
CA SER A 119 -0.44 5.86 -2.49
C SER A 119 -0.47 4.43 -1.98
N PHE A 120 0.55 3.68 -2.35
CA PHE A 120 0.81 2.37 -1.78
C PHE A 120 2.32 2.12 -1.77
N ILE A 121 2.83 1.71 -0.63
CA ILE A 121 4.19 1.23 -0.47
C ILE A 121 4.15 -0.25 -0.13
N ALA A 122 4.94 -1.06 -0.82
CA ALA A 122 4.96 -2.50 -0.64
C ALA A 122 6.38 -3.05 -0.75
N SER A 123 6.56 -4.26 -0.24
CA SER A 123 7.79 -5.02 -0.35
C SER A 123 7.48 -6.50 -0.52
N ALA A 124 8.40 -7.23 -1.14
CA ALA A 124 8.37 -8.67 -1.25
C ALA A 124 9.80 -9.24 -1.41
N PRO A 125 9.99 -10.51 -0.99
CA PRO A 125 9.14 -11.27 -0.07
C PRO A 125 9.29 -10.78 1.38
N MET A 126 8.24 -10.85 2.20
CA MET A 126 8.27 -10.26 3.56
C MET A 126 9.11 -11.04 4.58
N ASP A 127 9.45 -12.27 4.32
CA ASP A 127 10.37 -13.07 5.14
C ASP A 127 11.85 -12.77 4.83
N ASP A 128 12.16 -12.31 3.60
CA ASP A 128 13.50 -11.86 3.18
C ASP A 128 13.36 -10.72 2.17
N PRO A 129 13.07 -9.48 2.61
CA PRO A 129 12.75 -8.36 1.73
C PRO A 129 13.85 -8.06 0.71
N LYS A 130 13.52 -8.07 -0.58
CA LYS A 130 14.44 -7.81 -1.70
C LYS A 130 14.17 -6.50 -2.42
N VAL A 131 12.93 -6.03 -2.40
CA VAL A 131 12.52 -4.82 -3.11
C VAL A 131 11.46 -4.06 -2.33
N VAL A 132 11.53 -2.75 -2.40
CA VAL A 132 10.48 -1.83 -1.96
C VAL A 132 9.95 -1.09 -3.19
N VAL A 133 8.64 -1.09 -3.36
CA VAL A 133 7.94 -0.35 -4.40
C VAL A 133 7.05 0.70 -3.75
N TYR A 134 7.21 1.95 -4.13
CA TYR A 134 6.31 3.04 -3.76
C TYR A 134 5.68 3.62 -5.02
N PHE A 135 4.37 3.69 -5.04
CA PHE A 135 3.61 4.31 -6.11
C PHE A 135 2.59 5.29 -5.54
N ALA A 136 2.47 6.44 -6.15
CA ALA A 136 1.51 7.47 -5.76
C ALA A 136 0.89 8.17 -6.96
N MET A 137 -0.38 8.54 -6.83
CA MET A 137 -1.14 9.32 -7.80
C MET A 137 -1.76 10.52 -7.10
N ARG A 138 -1.57 11.69 -7.64
CA ARG A 138 -2.23 12.90 -7.17
C ARG A 138 -3.49 13.13 -7.98
N GLU A 139 -4.63 13.25 -7.32
CA GLU A 139 -5.93 13.57 -7.90
C GLU A 139 -6.29 12.71 -9.13
N PRO A 140 -6.26 11.37 -9.03
CA PRO A 140 -6.70 10.55 -10.15
C PRO A 140 -8.19 10.79 -10.41
N HIS A 141 -8.56 10.98 -11.69
CA HIS A 141 -9.95 11.21 -12.10
C HIS A 141 -10.64 9.92 -12.52
N ASN A 142 -11.97 9.90 -12.46
CA ASN A 142 -12.81 8.79 -12.91
C ASN A 142 -12.43 7.42 -12.32
N THR A 143 -12.03 7.40 -11.05
CA THR A 143 -11.67 6.18 -10.34
C THR A 143 -12.06 6.28 -8.87
N ILE A 144 -12.14 5.11 -8.22
CA ILE A 144 -12.36 5.04 -6.78
C ILE A 144 -11.17 5.67 -6.06
N GLN A 145 -11.43 6.69 -5.23
CA GLN A 145 -10.42 7.47 -4.52
C GLN A 145 -9.92 6.71 -3.27
N TYR A 146 -9.30 5.53 -3.48
CA TYR A 146 -8.78 4.69 -2.41
C TYR A 146 -7.50 3.96 -2.85
N GLY A 147 -6.40 4.18 -2.12
CA GLY A 147 -5.08 3.71 -2.51
C GLY A 147 -4.97 2.19 -2.71
N GLY A 148 -5.60 1.40 -1.84
CA GLY A 148 -5.58 -0.06 -1.95
C GLY A 148 -6.27 -0.59 -3.19
N THR A 149 -7.38 0.03 -3.59
CA THR A 149 -8.19 -0.36 -4.74
C THR A 149 -7.56 0.07 -6.06
N THR A 150 -7.16 1.35 -6.13
CA THR A 150 -6.69 1.95 -7.38
C THR A 150 -5.22 1.64 -7.65
N ILE A 151 -4.38 1.64 -6.60
CA ILE A 151 -2.93 1.43 -6.75
C ILE A 151 -2.52 -0.03 -6.51
N GLY A 152 -3.30 -0.78 -5.72
CA GLY A 152 -2.99 -2.19 -5.43
C GLY A 152 -2.67 -3.04 -6.66
N PRO A 153 -3.49 -3.03 -7.73
CA PRO A 153 -3.21 -3.77 -8.97
C PRO A 153 -1.90 -3.34 -9.65
N ILE A 154 -1.56 -2.04 -9.59
CA ILE A 154 -0.31 -1.52 -10.17
C ILE A 154 0.89 -2.09 -9.40
N ILE A 155 0.84 -2.08 -8.06
CA ILE A 155 1.86 -2.69 -7.20
C ILE A 155 2.00 -4.19 -7.51
N GLN A 156 0.88 -4.89 -7.66
CA GLN A 156 0.88 -6.31 -8.01
C GLN A 156 1.63 -6.57 -9.33
N THR A 157 1.32 -5.80 -10.38
CA THR A 157 1.98 -5.91 -11.69
C THR A 157 3.48 -5.63 -11.59
N ILE A 158 3.88 -4.54 -10.93
CA ILE A 158 5.29 -4.19 -10.75
C ILE A 158 6.06 -5.32 -10.03
N LEU A 159 5.49 -5.85 -8.95
CA LEU A 159 6.12 -6.94 -8.20
C LEU A 159 6.18 -8.24 -9.01
N ALA A 160 5.11 -8.57 -9.76
CA ALA A 160 5.06 -9.76 -10.61
C ALA A 160 6.17 -9.78 -11.67
N GLU A 161 6.52 -8.61 -12.22
CA GLU A 161 7.59 -8.47 -13.20
C GLU A 161 8.98 -8.37 -12.55
N THR A 162 9.08 -7.69 -11.39
CA THR A 162 10.37 -7.41 -10.75
C THR A 162 10.95 -8.62 -10.00
N LEU A 163 10.10 -9.39 -9.30
CA LEU A 163 10.59 -10.49 -8.45
C LEU A 163 11.33 -11.59 -9.22
N PRO A 164 10.89 -12.03 -10.42
CA PRO A 164 11.66 -12.95 -11.25
C PRO A 164 13.02 -12.40 -11.69
N ILE A 165 13.10 -11.10 -12.02
CA ILE A 165 14.35 -10.43 -12.39
C ILE A 165 15.33 -10.44 -11.21
N LEU A 166 14.82 -10.26 -9.99
CA LEU A 166 15.61 -10.36 -8.75
C LEU A 166 15.89 -11.81 -8.34
N LYS A 167 15.51 -12.80 -9.17
CA LYS A 167 15.68 -14.23 -8.91
C LYS A 167 15.01 -14.71 -7.62
N VAL A 168 13.91 -14.09 -7.26
CA VAL A 168 13.06 -14.54 -6.14
C VAL A 168 12.17 -15.66 -6.66
N SER A 169 12.34 -16.85 -6.12
CA SER A 169 11.56 -18.02 -6.53
C SER A 169 10.13 -17.92 -6.09
N LYS A 170 9.20 -18.24 -6.99
CA LYS A 170 7.79 -18.42 -6.67
C LYS A 170 7.63 -19.65 -5.78
N ARG A 171 6.85 -19.56 -4.72
CA ARG A 171 6.50 -20.67 -3.83
C ARG A 171 5.22 -21.35 -4.27
N GLU A 172 5.03 -22.59 -3.84
CA GLU A 172 3.74 -23.27 -4.03
C GLU A 172 2.64 -22.55 -3.24
N SER A 173 1.47 -22.48 -3.83
CA SER A 173 0.29 -21.88 -3.22
C SER A 173 -0.63 -22.99 -2.66
N PRO A 174 -1.32 -22.74 -1.53
CA PRO A 174 -1.31 -21.53 -0.71
C PRO A 174 -0.05 -21.42 0.16
N ILE A 175 0.45 -20.18 0.30
CA ILE A 175 1.58 -19.93 1.19
C ILE A 175 1.14 -20.11 2.65
N GLU A 176 1.83 -20.95 3.40
CA GLU A 176 1.60 -21.12 4.82
C GLU A 176 1.93 -19.81 5.59
N ARG A 177 1.03 -19.44 6.51
CA ARG A 177 1.17 -18.28 7.39
C ARG A 177 1.01 -18.71 8.84
N THR A 178 1.87 -18.16 9.70
CA THR A 178 1.90 -18.50 11.14
C THR A 178 0.90 -17.71 11.98
N TYR A 179 0.06 -16.87 11.35
CA TYR A 179 -0.96 -16.10 12.05
C TYR A 179 -2.36 -16.56 11.67
N THR A 180 -3.21 -16.73 12.68
CA THR A 180 -4.64 -16.99 12.51
C THR A 180 -5.42 -15.68 12.66
N TRP A 181 -6.49 -15.54 11.91
CA TRP A 181 -7.39 -14.39 12.01
C TRP A 181 -8.62 -14.82 12.83
N MET A 182 -9.14 -13.91 13.66
CA MET A 182 -10.38 -14.21 14.38
C MET A 182 -11.53 -14.35 13.39
N ASP A 183 -12.38 -15.36 13.59
CA ASP A 183 -13.63 -15.53 12.85
C ASP A 183 -14.56 -14.35 13.13
N VAL A 184 -14.74 -13.52 12.13
CA VAL A 184 -15.71 -12.42 12.16
C VAL A 184 -16.80 -12.74 11.14
N LYS A 185 -18.06 -12.59 11.54
CA LYS A 185 -19.19 -12.74 10.61
C LYS A 185 -18.97 -11.92 9.37
N SER A 186 -19.05 -12.57 8.22
CA SER A 186 -18.92 -11.93 6.92
C SER A 186 -20.23 -12.08 6.12
N TYR A 187 -20.50 -11.09 5.29
CA TYR A 187 -21.70 -11.02 4.45
C TYR A 187 -21.26 -10.81 3.01
N VAL A 188 -22.03 -11.36 2.09
CA VAL A 188 -21.78 -11.24 0.65
C VAL A 188 -22.13 -9.83 0.18
N VAL A 189 -21.27 -9.24 -0.64
CA VAL A 189 -21.50 -7.95 -1.28
C VAL A 189 -22.48 -8.09 -2.44
N ASP A 190 -23.55 -7.32 -2.42
CA ASP A 190 -24.55 -7.26 -3.49
C ASP A 190 -24.01 -6.51 -4.72
N ASN A 191 -24.73 -6.67 -5.85
CA ASN A 191 -24.48 -5.85 -7.03
C ASN A 191 -25.21 -4.52 -6.93
N TYR A 192 -24.46 -3.43 -6.89
CA TYR A 192 -24.99 -2.07 -6.89
C TYR A 192 -24.81 -1.36 -8.23
N ILE A 193 -24.01 -1.90 -9.16
CA ILE A 193 -23.79 -1.32 -10.49
C ILE A 193 -25.12 -1.19 -11.24
N GLY A 194 -25.35 -0.02 -11.80
CA GLY A 194 -26.59 0.31 -12.51
C GLY A 194 -27.72 0.86 -11.63
N LYS A 195 -27.64 0.71 -10.30
CA LYS A 195 -28.62 1.29 -9.36
C LYS A 195 -28.42 2.80 -9.20
N SER A 196 -29.49 3.49 -8.87
CA SER A 196 -29.38 4.90 -8.45
C SER A 196 -28.80 5.00 -7.05
N LYS A 197 -28.21 6.15 -6.72
CA LYS A 197 -27.65 6.43 -5.37
C LYS A 197 -28.65 6.19 -4.24
N LYS A 198 -29.94 6.43 -4.46
CA LYS A 198 -31.03 6.23 -3.47
C LYS A 198 -31.33 4.75 -3.21
N GLU A 199 -31.07 3.88 -4.19
CA GLU A 199 -31.31 2.44 -4.11
C GLU A 199 -30.12 1.68 -3.48
N VAL A 200 -28.97 2.32 -3.32
CA VAL A 200 -27.80 1.73 -2.68
C VAL A 200 -28.01 1.71 -1.18
N LYS A 201 -28.42 0.55 -0.65
CA LYS A 201 -28.69 0.33 0.78
C LYS A 201 -28.19 -1.04 1.19
N SER A 202 -27.70 -1.16 2.42
CA SER A 202 -27.37 -2.43 3.05
C SER A 202 -27.64 -2.35 4.56
N LYS A 203 -28.04 -3.47 5.13
CA LYS A 203 -28.16 -3.66 6.58
C LYS A 203 -26.77 -3.84 7.23
N TYR A 204 -25.79 -4.33 6.47
CA TYR A 204 -24.52 -4.80 6.98
C TYR A 204 -23.35 -3.88 6.65
N PHE A 205 -23.49 -3.02 5.63
CA PHE A 205 -22.39 -2.25 5.07
C PHE A 205 -22.67 -0.74 5.11
N LYS A 206 -21.58 0.03 5.21
CA LYS A 206 -21.58 1.48 5.01
C LYS A 206 -21.19 1.77 3.56
N PHE A 207 -21.57 2.96 3.05
CA PHE A 207 -21.23 3.36 1.70
C PHE A 207 -20.48 4.69 1.70
N VAL A 208 -19.43 4.75 0.88
CA VAL A 208 -18.73 5.98 0.56
C VAL A 208 -18.82 6.18 -0.95
N TYR A 209 -19.16 7.41 -1.36
CA TYR A 209 -19.42 7.75 -2.73
C TYR A 209 -18.30 8.61 -3.31
N PHE A 210 -17.90 8.32 -4.54
CA PHE A 210 -16.92 9.05 -5.34
C PHE A 210 -17.56 9.42 -6.68
N GLY A 211 -17.05 10.49 -7.34
CA GLY A 211 -17.58 10.98 -8.61
C GLY A 211 -18.86 11.78 -8.45
N GLU A 212 -19.34 12.29 -9.59
CA GLU A 212 -20.57 13.05 -9.73
C GLU A 212 -21.58 12.24 -10.55
N GLY A 213 -22.88 12.51 -10.36
CA GLY A 213 -23.94 11.74 -10.99
C GLY A 213 -24.83 11.03 -10.01
N ASN A 214 -25.79 10.27 -10.51
CA ASN A 214 -26.79 9.58 -9.68
C ASN A 214 -26.83 8.06 -9.90
N LYS A 215 -26.06 7.55 -10.86
CA LYS A 215 -26.02 6.12 -11.20
C LYS A 215 -24.69 5.51 -10.75
N VAL A 216 -24.73 4.32 -10.21
CA VAL A 216 -23.54 3.56 -9.84
C VAL A 216 -22.90 2.98 -11.11
N ILE A 217 -21.70 3.41 -11.43
CA ILE A 217 -20.92 2.90 -12.57
C ILE A 217 -19.86 1.89 -12.16
N ASP A 218 -19.40 1.94 -10.90
CA ASP A 218 -18.49 0.94 -10.34
C ASP A 218 -18.66 0.83 -8.83
N GLN A 219 -18.24 -0.31 -8.26
CA GLN A 219 -18.22 -0.58 -6.82
C GLN A 219 -16.97 -1.36 -6.41
N GLU A 220 -16.53 -1.13 -5.18
CA GLU A 220 -15.46 -1.91 -4.57
C GLU A 220 -15.74 -2.12 -3.07
N PRO A 221 -15.74 -3.39 -2.56
CA PRO A 221 -15.50 -4.66 -3.26
C PRO A 221 -16.56 -5.02 -4.29
N LYS A 222 -16.21 -5.93 -5.19
CA LYS A 222 -17.09 -6.39 -6.25
C LYS A 222 -18.20 -7.29 -5.70
N LYS A 223 -19.28 -7.46 -6.50
CA LYS A 223 -20.35 -8.42 -6.20
C LYS A 223 -19.78 -9.79 -5.88
N GLY A 224 -20.30 -10.43 -4.82
CA GLY A 224 -19.93 -11.79 -4.42
C GLY A 224 -18.72 -11.86 -3.47
N GLU A 225 -17.98 -10.78 -3.27
CA GLU A 225 -16.93 -10.74 -2.25
C GLU A 225 -17.52 -10.75 -0.84
N HIS A 226 -16.76 -11.28 0.13
CA HIS A 226 -17.17 -11.35 1.52
C HIS A 226 -16.55 -10.21 2.34
N LEU A 227 -17.37 -9.46 3.06
CA LEU A 227 -16.95 -8.39 3.95
C LEU A 227 -17.49 -8.60 5.36
N LYS A 228 -16.73 -8.11 6.36
CA LYS A 228 -17.18 -8.05 7.75
C LYS A 228 -18.33 -7.06 7.91
N GLU A 229 -19.19 -7.32 8.88
CA GLU A 229 -20.24 -6.36 9.27
C GLU A 229 -19.64 -4.99 9.62
N GLY A 230 -20.29 -3.92 9.19
CA GLY A 230 -19.83 -2.55 9.37
C GLY A 230 -18.73 -2.09 8.40
N SER A 231 -18.25 -2.97 7.52
CA SER A 231 -17.30 -2.61 6.47
C SER A 231 -17.86 -1.59 5.48
N THR A 232 -16.99 -0.86 4.82
CA THR A 232 -17.37 0.17 3.84
C THR A 232 -17.28 -0.38 2.43
N ILE A 233 -18.32 -0.18 1.63
CA ILE A 233 -18.34 -0.37 0.18
C ILE A 233 -18.14 1.00 -0.47
N MET A 234 -17.20 1.08 -1.38
CA MET A 234 -16.89 2.26 -2.18
C MET A 234 -17.71 2.22 -3.46
N ILE A 235 -18.39 3.30 -3.76
CA ILE A 235 -19.30 3.45 -4.91
C ILE A 235 -18.78 4.58 -5.79
N LEU A 236 -18.55 4.30 -7.05
CA LEU A 236 -18.27 5.32 -8.06
C LEU A 236 -19.58 5.68 -8.77
N LEU A 237 -19.93 6.97 -8.73
CA LEU A 237 -21.11 7.52 -9.40
C LEU A 237 -20.71 8.12 -10.75
N GLY A 238 -21.60 8.01 -11.69
CA GLY A 238 -21.56 8.64 -13.02
C GLY A 238 -22.98 8.82 -13.57
N ASP A 239 -23.09 9.32 -14.79
CA ASP A 239 -24.35 9.51 -15.52
C ASP A 239 -24.64 8.33 -16.45
#